data_ffd36a3e81d67384c36f7edfcd72e4bb
#
_entry.id   ffd36a3e81d67384c36f7edfcd72e4bb
#
_cell.length_a   1.000
_cell.length_b   1.000
_cell.length_c   1.000
_cell.angle_alpha   90.00
_cell.angle_beta   90.00
_cell.angle_gamma   90.00
#
_symmetry.space_group_name_H-M   'P 1'
#
loop_
_entity.id
_entity.type
_entity.pdbx_description
1 polymer ?
#
loop_
_entity_poly.entity_id
_entity_poly.type
_entity_poly.pdbx_seq_one_letter_code
_entity_poly.pdbx_strand_id
1 'polypeptide(L)'
;MKNDNHKWDNKHPTAQMLGRWQPWHAGHQKLFEETLKKTGQVNIMVRDVKGVDDNPFDFETVKKNIEERLNPKFEGQFKVMLVPNITNISYGRGVGYKIEEIVLPDEIQKISATKIRAKLREEGKLK
;
A
#
# COMPACT_ATOMS: atom_id res chain seq x y z
N MET A 1 -5.32 1.04 -18.53
CA MET A 1 -5.64 2.31 -19.19
C MET A 1 -5.47 3.47 -18.22
N LYS A 2 -4.85 4.53 -18.70
CA LYS A 2 -4.65 5.73 -17.89
C LYS A 2 -5.98 6.43 -17.65
N ASN A 3 -6.22 6.87 -16.41
CA ASN A 3 -7.42 7.62 -16.06
C ASN A 3 -7.08 9.11 -16.00
N ASP A 4 -7.22 9.82 -17.13
CA ASP A 4 -6.83 11.22 -17.23
C ASP A 4 -7.83 12.17 -16.57
N ASN A 5 -9.03 11.69 -16.23
CA ASN A 5 -10.11 12.54 -15.74
C ASN A 5 -10.24 12.59 -14.23
N HIS A 6 -9.62 11.65 -13.52
CA HIS A 6 -9.74 11.63 -12.07
C HIS A 6 -8.76 12.60 -11.42
N LYS A 7 -9.30 13.43 -10.53
CA LYS A 7 -8.48 14.27 -9.65
C LYS A 7 -8.77 13.89 -8.23
N TRP A 8 -7.74 13.89 -7.39
CA TRP A 8 -7.92 13.59 -5.98
C TRP A 8 -8.91 14.55 -5.33
N ASP A 9 -9.88 14.00 -4.61
CA ASP A 9 -10.88 14.78 -3.89
C ASP A 9 -11.07 14.13 -2.51
N ASN A 10 -10.69 14.84 -1.46
CA ASN A 10 -10.84 14.32 -0.09
C ASN A 10 -12.27 13.97 0.28
N LYS A 11 -13.25 14.52 -0.41
CA LYS A 11 -14.67 14.24 -0.14
C LYS A 11 -15.20 13.04 -0.90
N HIS A 12 -14.44 12.56 -1.87
CA HIS A 12 -14.80 11.37 -2.62
C HIS A 12 -14.65 10.12 -1.73
N PRO A 13 -15.56 9.15 -1.81
CA PRO A 13 -15.36 7.89 -1.08
C PRO A 13 -13.98 7.32 -1.37
N THR A 14 -13.26 6.99 -0.32
CA THR A 14 -11.86 6.61 -0.41
C THR A 14 -11.62 5.35 0.41
N ALA A 15 -10.91 4.39 -0.17
CA ALA A 15 -10.48 3.22 0.56
C ALA A 15 -9.11 3.49 1.20
N GLN A 16 -8.85 2.81 2.30
CA GLN A 16 -7.59 2.92 3.03
C GLN A 16 -6.82 1.62 2.88
N MET A 17 -5.55 1.73 2.54
CA MET A 17 -4.63 0.59 2.62
C MET A 17 -3.57 0.95 3.65
N LEU A 18 -3.56 0.26 4.79
CA LEU A 18 -2.60 0.49 5.86
C LEU A 18 -1.58 -0.64 5.86
N GLY A 19 -0.30 -0.31 5.78
CA GLY A 19 0.73 -1.33 5.78
C GLY A 19 2.13 -0.75 5.96
N ARG A 20 3.12 -1.64 5.97
CA ARG A 20 4.53 -1.26 6.11
C ARG A 20 5.20 -1.09 4.75
N TRP A 21 4.76 -1.88 3.75
CA TRP A 21 5.23 -1.84 2.37
C TRP A 21 6.76 -1.95 2.27
N GLN A 22 7.32 -3.04 2.80
CA GLN A 22 8.77 -3.25 2.99
C GLN A 22 9.34 -4.42 2.17
N PRO A 23 9.41 -4.37 0.84
CA PRO A 23 8.95 -3.32 -0.04
C PRO A 23 7.56 -3.57 -0.60
N TRP A 24 7.01 -2.59 -1.31
CA TRP A 24 5.84 -2.76 -2.15
C TRP A 24 6.16 -3.79 -3.22
N HIS A 25 5.29 -4.74 -3.44
CA HIS A 25 5.53 -5.82 -4.40
C HIS A 25 4.26 -6.12 -5.21
N ALA A 26 4.35 -7.13 -6.09
CA ALA A 26 3.25 -7.46 -7.00
C ALA A 26 1.96 -7.84 -6.27
N GLY A 27 2.06 -8.46 -5.09
CA GLY A 27 0.89 -8.75 -4.26
C GLY A 27 0.19 -7.49 -3.78
N HIS A 28 0.97 -6.49 -3.33
CA HIS A 28 0.43 -5.19 -2.92
C HIS A 28 -0.19 -4.46 -4.12
N GLN A 29 0.45 -4.57 -5.28
CA GLN A 29 -0.06 -3.99 -6.51
C GLN A 29 -1.45 -4.55 -6.83
N LYS A 30 -1.61 -5.86 -6.75
CA LYS A 30 -2.90 -6.49 -7.02
C LYS A 30 -3.94 -6.08 -5.98
N LEU A 31 -3.55 -6.03 -4.72
CA LEU A 31 -4.44 -5.55 -3.65
C LEU A 31 -4.91 -4.13 -3.94
N PHE A 32 -3.99 -3.25 -4.33
CA PHE A 32 -4.34 -1.87 -4.70
C PHE A 32 -5.36 -1.83 -5.84
N GLU A 33 -5.12 -2.62 -6.89
CA GLU A 33 -6.02 -2.63 -8.05
C GLU A 33 -7.42 -3.10 -7.68
N GLU A 34 -7.52 -4.14 -6.85
CA GLU A 34 -8.82 -4.63 -6.39
C GLU A 34 -9.51 -3.64 -5.44
N THR A 35 -8.74 -2.98 -4.58
CA THR A 35 -9.25 -1.97 -3.66
C THR A 35 -9.77 -0.75 -4.44
N LEU A 36 -9.03 -0.33 -5.45
CA LEU A 36 -9.40 0.81 -6.28
C LEU A 36 -10.76 0.63 -6.97
N LYS A 37 -11.09 -0.59 -7.35
CA LYS A 37 -12.39 -0.89 -7.99
C LYS A 37 -13.57 -0.58 -7.08
N LYS A 38 -13.37 -0.55 -5.77
CA LYS A 38 -14.46 -0.33 -4.81
C LYS A 38 -14.83 1.13 -4.65
N THR A 39 -13.86 2.02 -4.70
CA THR A 39 -14.10 3.44 -4.41
C THR A 39 -13.56 4.38 -5.49
N GLY A 40 -12.65 3.91 -6.35
CA GLY A 40 -12.02 4.74 -7.37
C GLY A 40 -10.90 5.62 -6.85
N GLN A 41 -10.63 5.59 -5.55
CA GLN A 41 -9.61 6.41 -4.91
C GLN A 41 -9.10 5.70 -3.66
N VAL A 42 -7.78 5.64 -3.49
CA VAL A 42 -7.17 4.90 -2.38
C VAL A 42 -6.13 5.76 -1.67
N ASN A 43 -6.22 5.82 -0.36
CA ASN A 43 -5.19 6.43 0.48
C ASN A 43 -4.27 5.32 0.99
N ILE A 44 -3.03 5.32 0.51
CA ILE A 44 -2.03 4.33 0.91
C ILE A 44 -1.29 4.89 2.11
N MET A 45 -1.52 4.30 3.27
CA MET A 45 -0.96 4.76 4.54
C MET A 45 0.25 3.91 4.88
N VAL A 46 1.39 4.55 5.06
CA VAL A 46 2.68 3.90 5.34
C VAL A 46 2.98 4.02 6.82
N ARG A 47 3.02 2.89 7.52
CA ARG A 47 3.37 2.87 8.94
C ARG A 47 4.84 3.26 9.11
N ASP A 48 5.10 4.16 10.06
CA ASP A 48 6.45 4.64 10.37
C ASP A 48 7.17 3.61 11.24
N VAL A 49 7.85 2.66 10.58
CA VAL A 49 8.46 1.52 11.26
C VAL A 49 9.94 1.30 10.91
N LYS A 50 10.58 2.23 10.22
CA LYS A 50 11.99 2.05 9.87
C LYS A 50 12.81 1.82 11.14
N GLY A 51 13.61 0.75 11.12
CA GLY A 51 14.46 0.40 12.25
C GLY A 51 13.76 -0.38 13.36
N VAL A 52 12.45 -0.61 13.24
CA VAL A 52 11.70 -1.47 14.15
C VAL A 52 11.58 -2.84 13.48
N ASP A 53 12.05 -3.90 14.16
CA ASP A 53 12.08 -5.24 13.58
C ASP A 53 12.76 -5.25 12.20
N ASP A 54 12.26 -6.03 11.25
CA ASP A 54 12.84 -6.11 9.91
C ASP A 54 12.15 -5.14 8.95
N ASN A 55 12.35 -3.84 9.17
CA ASN A 55 11.80 -2.79 8.33
C ASN A 55 12.92 -1.84 7.89
N PRO A 56 13.72 -2.24 6.88
CA PRO A 56 14.91 -1.47 6.51
C PRO A 56 14.65 -0.21 5.68
N PHE A 57 13.47 -0.07 5.08
CA PHE A 57 13.21 1.04 4.16
C PHE A 57 12.55 2.21 4.88
N ASP A 58 13.08 3.43 4.62
CA ASP A 58 12.46 4.64 5.15
C ASP A 58 11.25 5.04 4.30
N PHE A 59 10.49 6.02 4.79
CA PHE A 59 9.28 6.47 4.11
C PHE A 59 9.55 6.95 2.69
N GLU A 60 10.61 7.74 2.49
CA GLU A 60 10.89 8.29 1.16
C GLU A 60 11.15 7.18 0.14
N THR A 61 11.86 6.14 0.56
CA THR A 61 12.11 4.98 -0.29
C THR A 61 10.82 4.22 -0.60
N VAL A 62 10.00 3.99 0.42
CA VAL A 62 8.71 3.30 0.26
C VAL A 62 7.80 4.09 -0.68
N LYS A 63 7.67 5.39 -0.46
CA LYS A 63 6.84 6.26 -1.28
C LYS A 63 7.30 6.26 -2.74
N LYS A 64 8.60 6.37 -2.97
CA LYS A 64 9.16 6.34 -4.32
C LYS A 64 8.84 5.02 -5.02
N ASN A 65 9.02 3.90 -4.32
CA ASN A 65 8.73 2.58 -4.88
C ASN A 65 7.26 2.46 -5.29
N ILE A 66 6.35 2.95 -4.45
CA ILE A 66 4.92 2.90 -4.74
C ILE A 66 4.58 3.79 -5.92
N GLU A 67 5.07 5.03 -5.90
CA GLU A 67 4.78 5.99 -6.98
C GLU A 67 5.31 5.52 -8.33
N GLU A 68 6.48 4.92 -8.36
CA GLU A 68 7.03 4.37 -9.60
C GLU A 68 6.18 3.22 -10.16
N ARG A 69 5.55 2.45 -9.28
CA ARG A 69 4.68 1.34 -9.70
C ARG A 69 3.30 1.79 -10.15
N LEU A 70 2.80 2.89 -9.61
CA LEU A 70 1.42 3.31 -9.84
C LEU A 70 1.29 4.43 -10.87
N ASN A 71 2.29 5.28 -11.03
CA ASN A 71 2.25 6.38 -12.00
C ASN A 71 2.80 5.93 -13.34
N PRO A 72 2.33 6.49 -14.44
CA PRO A 72 1.23 7.46 -14.55
C PRO A 72 -0.16 6.83 -14.60
N LYS A 73 -0.26 5.51 -14.63
CA LYS A 73 -1.53 4.80 -14.88
C LYS A 73 -2.62 5.20 -13.89
N PHE A 74 -2.28 5.34 -12.61
CA PHE A 74 -3.24 5.62 -11.55
C PHE A 74 -3.11 7.03 -10.98
N GLU A 75 -2.45 7.93 -11.70
CA GLU A 75 -2.26 9.29 -11.23
C GLU A 75 -3.59 9.94 -10.86
N GLY A 76 -3.62 10.60 -9.70
CA GLY A 76 -4.83 11.24 -9.18
C GLY A 76 -5.75 10.32 -8.41
N GLN A 77 -5.56 9.00 -8.50
CA GLN A 77 -6.43 8.02 -7.84
C GLN A 77 -5.85 7.48 -6.53
N PHE A 78 -4.67 7.92 -6.17
CA PHE A 78 -4.04 7.49 -4.92
C PHE A 78 -3.25 8.60 -4.28
N LYS A 79 -3.04 8.47 -2.98
CA LYS A 79 -2.05 9.25 -2.22
C LYS A 79 -1.25 8.29 -1.36
N VAL A 80 -0.01 8.67 -1.08
CA VAL A 80 0.87 7.93 -0.17
C VAL A 80 1.18 8.85 0.98
N MET A 81 0.86 8.44 2.22
CA MET A 81 1.10 9.27 3.39
C MET A 81 1.75 8.49 4.52
N LEU A 82 2.66 9.14 5.22
CA LEU A 82 3.28 8.59 6.41
C LEU A 82 2.30 8.71 7.58
N VAL A 83 2.14 7.62 8.33
CA VAL A 83 1.32 7.60 9.54
C VAL A 83 2.13 6.96 10.67
N PRO A 84 1.73 7.19 11.93
CA PRO A 84 2.39 6.51 13.04
C PRO A 84 2.38 5.01 12.87
N ASN A 85 3.13 4.30 13.72
CA ASN A 85 3.14 2.84 13.73
C ASN A 85 1.80 2.31 14.26
N ILE A 86 0.76 2.41 13.43
CA ILE A 86 -0.60 2.02 13.77
C ILE A 86 -0.67 0.50 13.87
N THR A 87 -1.10 0.00 15.02
CA THR A 87 -1.26 -1.44 15.26
C THR A 87 -2.72 -1.83 15.48
N ASN A 88 -3.58 -0.85 15.72
CA ASN A 88 -4.98 -1.09 16.05
C ASN A 88 -5.86 -0.18 15.21
N ILE A 89 -6.94 -0.73 14.68
CA ILE A 89 -7.97 0.05 13.99
C ILE A 89 -9.22 -0.07 14.86
N SER A 90 -9.66 1.06 15.43
CA SER A 90 -10.76 1.06 16.40
C SER A 90 -11.89 1.95 15.92
N TYR A 91 -13.11 1.50 16.12
CA TYR A 91 -14.28 2.30 15.80
C TYR A 91 -15.39 1.98 16.81
N GLY A 92 -16.23 2.99 17.11
CA GLY A 92 -17.32 2.80 18.08
C GLY A 92 -18.60 2.29 17.43
N ARG A 93 -18.88 2.76 16.23
CA ARG A 93 -20.06 2.37 15.46
C ARG A 93 -19.64 2.09 14.02
N GLY A 94 -20.19 1.03 13.44
CA GLY A 94 -19.90 0.65 12.05
C GLY A 94 -20.60 1.51 10.99
N VAL A 95 -21.08 2.69 11.36
CA VAL A 95 -21.81 3.57 10.45
C VAL A 95 -20.85 4.27 9.51
N GLY A 96 -21.08 4.10 8.21
CA GLY A 96 -20.30 4.77 7.19
C GLY A 96 -18.99 4.12 6.83
N TYR A 97 -18.63 3.00 7.47
CA TYR A 97 -17.39 2.31 7.16
C TYR A 97 -17.65 0.87 6.77
N LYS A 98 -16.78 0.36 5.89
CA LYS A 98 -16.65 -1.07 5.64
C LYS A 98 -15.23 -1.47 5.97
N ILE A 99 -15.07 -2.50 6.79
CA ILE A 99 -13.75 -3.08 7.04
C ILE A 99 -13.76 -4.41 6.30
N GLU A 100 -12.93 -4.49 5.25
CA GLU A 100 -13.00 -5.58 4.30
C GLU A 100 -11.67 -6.30 4.19
N GLU A 101 -11.72 -7.62 4.15
CA GLU A 101 -10.58 -8.41 3.74
C GLU A 101 -10.73 -8.72 2.26
N ILE A 102 -9.71 -8.39 1.47
CA ILE A 102 -9.69 -8.72 0.05
C ILE A 102 -8.82 -9.95 -0.12
N VAL A 103 -9.45 -11.07 -0.47
CA VAL A 103 -8.76 -12.34 -0.64
C VAL A 103 -8.26 -12.42 -2.08
N LEU A 104 -6.93 -12.54 -2.23
CA LEU A 104 -6.28 -12.61 -3.53
C LEU A 104 -6.04 -14.08 -3.93
N PRO A 105 -5.83 -14.36 -5.24
CA PRO A 105 -5.51 -15.72 -5.67
C PRO A 105 -4.27 -16.28 -4.97
N ASP A 106 -4.20 -17.59 -4.81
CA ASP A 106 -3.12 -18.25 -4.08
C ASP A 106 -1.73 -17.88 -4.61
N GLU A 107 -1.56 -17.80 -5.92
CA GLU A 107 -0.26 -17.45 -6.51
C GLU A 107 0.17 -16.03 -6.13
N ILE A 108 -0.78 -15.14 -5.86
CA ILE A 108 -0.48 -13.78 -5.38
C ILE A 108 -0.15 -13.81 -3.89
N GLN A 109 -0.89 -14.58 -3.12
CA GLN A 109 -0.66 -14.68 -1.67
C GLN A 109 0.72 -15.25 -1.32
N LYS A 110 1.33 -16.01 -2.22
CA LYS A 110 2.67 -16.57 -2.02
C LYS A 110 3.77 -15.53 -2.11
N ILE A 111 3.51 -14.37 -2.68
CA ILE A 111 4.49 -13.30 -2.77
C ILE A 111 4.71 -12.74 -1.36
N SER A 112 5.96 -12.66 -0.93
CA SER A 112 6.28 -12.32 0.45
C SER A 112 7.38 -11.26 0.50
N ALA A 113 7.12 -10.17 1.24
CA ALA A 113 8.12 -9.14 1.46
C ALA A 113 9.33 -9.71 2.21
N THR A 114 9.11 -10.66 3.13
CA THR A 114 10.20 -11.33 3.85
C THR A 114 11.15 -12.03 2.88
N LYS A 115 10.60 -12.76 1.92
CA LYS A 115 11.41 -13.44 0.91
C LYS A 115 12.13 -12.45 0.00
N ILE A 116 11.47 -11.36 -0.37
CA ILE A 116 12.07 -10.32 -1.20
C ILE A 116 13.25 -9.69 -0.48
N ARG A 117 13.10 -9.34 0.81
CA ARG A 117 14.19 -8.77 1.59
C ARG A 117 15.36 -9.75 1.71
N ALA A 118 15.06 -11.03 1.95
CA ALA A 118 16.09 -12.06 2.02
C ALA A 118 16.89 -12.15 0.73
N LYS A 119 16.20 -12.12 -0.42
CA LYS A 119 16.84 -12.15 -1.72
C LYS A 119 17.70 -10.91 -1.95
N LEU A 120 17.21 -9.73 -1.57
CA LEU A 120 17.98 -8.49 -1.69
C LEU A 120 19.27 -8.54 -0.87
N ARG A 121 19.22 -9.12 0.33
CA ARG A 121 20.42 -9.30 1.16
C ARG A 121 21.41 -10.27 0.53
N GLU A 122 20.90 -11.37 -0.03
CA GLU A 122 21.71 -12.36 -0.72
C GLU A 122 22.41 -11.74 -1.92
N GLU A 123 21.76 -10.84 -2.63
CA GLU A 123 22.31 -10.13 -3.78
C GLU A 123 23.19 -8.93 -3.41
N GLY A 124 23.33 -8.63 -2.12
CA GLY A 124 24.12 -7.50 -1.66
C GLY A 124 23.44 -6.14 -1.80
N LYS A 125 22.16 -6.11 -2.13
CA LYS A 125 21.41 -4.85 -2.35
C LYS A 125 20.80 -4.32 -1.07
N LEU A 126 20.80 -5.10 0.01
CA LEU A 126 20.25 -4.73 1.31
C LEU A 126 21.13 -5.34 2.39
N LYS A 127 21.32 -4.62 3.48
CA LYS A 127 22.10 -5.11 4.62
C LYS A 127 21.35 -6.11 5.47
#